data_186a858e2f46a00563e48876fab6e0a0
#
_entry.id   186a858e2f46a00563e48876fab6e0a0
#
_cell.length_a   1.000
_cell.length_b   1.000
_cell.length_c   1.000
_cell.angle_alpha   90.00
_cell.angle_beta   90.00
_cell.angle_gamma   90.00
#
_symmetry.space_group_name_H-M   'P 1'
#
loop_
_entity.id
_entity.type
_entity.pdbx_description
1 polymer ?
#
loop_
_entity_poly.entity_id
_entity_poly.type
_entity_poly.pdbx_seq_one_letter_code
_entity_poly.pdbx_strand_id
1 'polypeptide(L)'
;MSLDGGVEILKLARLLGAEPEDLGYLQYVAPQDIRDVREQVTAAIFDADRQMLQRVAAATKVIPSKLAAAVAQQALGALLCARVTSLLEPARAVDIARRLPTDFLADLAVELDPRRASRVIAEIPARQIGQITAELVEREEYIAMGGFVGHLPEASLRAATEAVDDEALLLTASVIEAKGNLGALVGLLDEERLESIIRTAHEADLWPEALDVLGHVSERQRGQLGDLAAAQEDAVLDGMVRAAQSERLWADVLPVTRAMSPDSRARFAKLKSVQTRPVLASIVDAASQQHLWPELLVLLPLLPAAARRRVAALGTGFGRSIFEQIVRAADEHDLWDALELFASELEPGSQQQIEELYKAVGRA
;
A
#
# COMPACT_ATOMS: atom_id res chain seq x y z
N MET A 1 10.01 -7.49 9.97
CA MET A 1 9.27 -6.23 10.28
C MET A 1 8.26 -6.06 9.18
N SER A 2 7.00 -5.75 9.49
CA SER A 2 6.03 -5.41 8.44
C SER A 2 6.43 -4.08 7.77
N LEU A 3 6.09 -3.89 6.49
CA LEU A 3 6.34 -2.64 5.77
C LEU A 3 5.78 -1.45 6.55
N ASP A 4 4.52 -1.55 7.01
CA ASP A 4 3.86 -0.51 7.82
C ASP A 4 4.61 -0.17 9.12
N GLY A 5 5.17 -1.16 9.82
CA GLY A 5 5.94 -0.94 11.04
C GLY A 5 7.21 -0.13 10.77
N GLY A 6 7.92 -0.45 9.71
CA GLY A 6 9.10 0.31 9.27
C GLY A 6 8.77 1.75 8.91
N VAL A 7 7.68 1.95 8.18
CA VAL A 7 7.20 3.28 7.77
C VAL A 7 6.81 4.15 8.97
N GLU A 8 6.11 3.62 9.97
CA GLU A 8 5.74 4.40 11.17
C GLU A 8 6.95 4.74 12.04
N ILE A 9 7.95 3.85 12.13
CA ILE A 9 9.23 4.15 12.81
C ILE A 9 9.96 5.30 12.09
N LEU A 10 10.04 5.25 10.78
CA LEU A 10 10.67 6.29 9.97
C LEU A 10 9.98 7.66 10.16
N LYS A 11 8.64 7.69 10.16
CA LYS A 11 7.85 8.90 10.41
C LYS A 11 8.06 9.46 11.83
N LEU A 12 8.14 8.58 12.82
CA LEU A 12 8.38 8.98 14.20
C LEU A 12 9.81 9.51 14.38
N ALA A 13 10.81 8.84 13.80
CA ALA A 13 12.20 9.29 13.80
C ALA A 13 12.33 10.70 13.21
N ARG A 14 11.69 10.94 12.06
CA ARG A 14 11.67 12.27 11.44
C ARG A 14 11.04 13.33 12.36
N LEU A 15 9.91 13.03 13.02
CA LEU A 15 9.25 13.96 13.94
C LEU A 15 10.14 14.33 15.14
N LEU A 16 10.92 13.36 15.61
CA LEU A 16 11.81 13.52 16.78
C LEU A 16 13.20 14.08 16.39
N GLY A 17 13.52 14.17 15.10
CA GLY A 17 14.87 14.51 14.61
C GLY A 17 15.92 13.46 15.00
N ALA A 18 15.50 12.19 15.08
CA ALA A 18 16.33 11.03 15.41
C ALA A 18 16.62 10.19 14.16
N GLU A 19 17.66 9.36 14.21
CA GLU A 19 17.88 8.37 13.17
C GLU A 19 16.93 7.18 13.34
N PRO A 20 16.40 6.58 12.25
CA PRO A 20 15.48 5.44 12.33
C PRO A 20 16.05 4.25 13.12
N GLU A 21 17.36 4.04 13.07
CA GLU A 21 18.09 2.99 13.77
C GLU A 21 18.02 3.14 15.29
N ASP A 22 17.97 4.37 15.79
CA ASP A 22 17.83 4.67 17.22
C ASP A 22 16.47 4.22 17.78
N LEU A 23 15.48 4.10 16.90
CA LEU A 23 14.12 3.64 17.21
C LEU A 23 13.86 2.17 16.84
N GLY A 24 14.89 1.43 16.42
CA GLY A 24 14.77 0.04 15.98
C GLY A 24 14.14 -0.91 17.01
N TYR A 25 14.19 -0.58 18.30
CA TYR A 25 13.53 -1.33 19.36
C TYR A 25 11.99 -1.31 19.26
N LEU A 26 11.41 -0.36 18.52
CA LEU A 26 9.96 -0.27 18.28
C LEU A 26 9.46 -1.29 17.24
N GLN A 27 10.34 -2.04 16.58
CA GLN A 27 9.96 -3.05 15.58
C GLN A 27 8.98 -4.13 16.09
N TYR A 28 8.87 -4.29 17.41
CA TYR A 28 7.97 -5.24 18.08
C TYR A 28 6.66 -4.59 18.56
N VAL A 29 6.49 -3.27 18.35
CA VAL A 29 5.29 -2.52 18.69
C VAL A 29 4.34 -2.52 17.51
N ALA A 30 3.04 -2.59 17.76
CA ALA A 30 2.05 -2.51 16.67
C ALA A 30 2.17 -1.15 15.93
N PRO A 31 2.14 -1.13 14.58
CA PRO A 31 2.28 0.10 13.81
C PRO A 31 1.28 1.19 14.23
N GLN A 32 0.07 0.78 14.59
CA GLN A 32 -0.97 1.70 15.07
C GLN A 32 -0.59 2.40 16.38
N ASP A 33 0.03 1.70 17.32
CA ASP A 33 0.46 2.30 18.60
C ASP A 33 1.58 3.33 18.37
N ILE A 34 2.51 3.07 17.44
CA ILE A 34 3.56 4.01 17.05
C ILE A 34 2.94 5.26 16.43
N ARG A 35 1.95 5.08 15.55
CA ARG A 35 1.18 6.17 14.94
C ARG A 35 0.48 7.02 15.99
N ASP A 36 -0.24 6.40 16.93
CA ASP A 36 -0.97 7.09 17.98
C ASP A 36 -0.04 7.96 18.85
N VAL A 37 1.14 7.43 19.21
CA VAL A 37 2.16 8.20 19.93
C VAL A 37 2.65 9.38 19.09
N ARG A 38 2.99 9.17 17.82
CA ARG A 38 3.42 10.22 16.89
C ARG A 38 2.37 11.34 16.79
N GLU A 39 1.09 10.99 16.67
CA GLU A 39 0.00 11.94 16.60
C GLU A 39 -0.17 12.74 17.89
N GLN A 40 -0.06 12.10 19.05
CA GLN A 40 -0.11 12.77 20.35
C GLN A 40 1.06 13.75 20.52
N VAL A 41 2.27 13.35 20.15
CA VAL A 41 3.46 14.22 20.20
C VAL A 41 3.27 15.44 19.28
N THR A 42 2.81 15.22 18.05
CA THR A 42 2.54 16.31 17.10
C THR A 42 1.50 17.28 17.64
N ALA A 43 0.44 16.77 18.26
CA ALA A 43 -0.61 17.62 18.87
C ALA A 43 -0.06 18.42 20.05
N ALA A 44 0.72 17.80 20.94
CA ALA A 44 1.29 18.47 22.10
C ALA A 44 2.25 19.61 21.71
N ILE A 45 3.12 19.38 20.71
CA ILE A 45 4.02 20.40 20.18
C ILE A 45 3.25 21.60 19.61
N PHE A 46 2.18 21.31 18.83
CA PHE A 46 1.35 22.38 18.25
C PHE A 46 0.63 23.20 19.32
N ASP A 47 0.04 22.55 20.32
CA ASP A 47 -0.76 23.21 21.34
C ASP A 47 0.10 24.07 22.28
N ALA A 48 1.35 23.69 22.51
CA ALA A 48 2.28 24.50 23.30
C ALA A 48 2.48 25.92 22.74
N ASP A 49 2.53 26.07 21.41
CA ASP A 49 2.80 27.34 20.75
C ASP A 49 1.52 28.05 20.23
N ARG A 50 0.35 27.49 20.45
CA ARG A 50 -0.90 27.91 19.80
C ARG A 50 -1.21 29.40 19.93
N GLN A 51 -0.98 29.98 21.12
CA GLN A 51 -1.28 31.41 21.33
C GLN A 51 -0.36 32.33 20.52
N MET A 52 0.92 31.97 20.42
CA MET A 52 1.89 32.70 19.59
C MET A 52 1.51 32.59 18.11
N LEU A 53 1.22 31.39 17.63
CA LEU A 53 0.83 31.13 16.26
C LEU A 53 -0.45 31.89 15.87
N GLN A 54 -1.44 31.98 16.76
CA GLN A 54 -2.66 32.77 16.55
C GLN A 54 -2.37 34.28 16.39
N ARG A 55 -1.42 34.84 17.16
CA ARG A 55 -1.01 36.25 17.00
C ARG A 55 -0.36 36.49 15.65
N VAL A 56 0.53 35.58 15.21
CA VAL A 56 1.16 35.66 13.88
C VAL A 56 0.08 35.56 12.79
N ALA A 57 -0.84 34.61 12.87
CA ALA A 57 -1.94 34.46 11.91
C ALA A 57 -2.81 35.74 11.86
N ALA A 58 -3.14 36.34 13.02
CA ALA A 58 -3.92 37.59 13.07
C ALA A 58 -3.18 38.76 12.40
N ALA A 59 -1.85 38.86 12.56
CA ALA A 59 -1.07 39.92 11.95
C ALA A 59 -1.12 39.84 10.40
N THR A 60 -1.23 38.63 9.81
CA THR A 60 -1.34 38.48 8.35
C THR A 60 -2.59 39.13 7.77
N LYS A 61 -3.65 39.35 8.55
CA LYS A 61 -4.91 39.94 8.08
C LYS A 61 -4.78 41.41 7.69
N VAL A 62 -3.82 42.10 8.29
CA VAL A 62 -3.67 43.57 8.11
C VAL A 62 -2.54 43.96 7.15
N ILE A 63 -1.65 43.04 6.77
CA ILE A 63 -0.53 43.33 5.88
C ILE A 63 -0.85 42.84 4.44
N PRO A 64 -0.34 43.52 3.37
CA PRO A 64 -0.50 43.04 2.00
C PRO A 64 0.13 41.65 1.80
N SER A 65 -0.47 40.80 0.97
CA SER A 65 0.01 39.42 0.73
C SER A 65 1.44 39.34 0.22
N LYS A 66 1.85 40.32 -0.59
CA LYS A 66 3.25 40.40 -1.07
C LYS A 66 4.24 40.59 0.07
N LEU A 67 3.89 41.43 1.05
CA LEU A 67 4.74 41.64 2.23
C LEU A 67 4.69 40.42 3.16
N ALA A 68 3.51 39.81 3.32
CA ALA A 68 3.37 38.56 4.09
C ALA A 68 4.24 37.44 3.53
N ALA A 69 4.26 37.26 2.20
CA ALA A 69 5.11 36.29 1.52
C ALA A 69 6.62 36.57 1.73
N ALA A 70 7.04 37.84 1.63
CA ALA A 70 8.43 38.21 1.88
C ALA A 70 8.84 37.94 3.35
N VAL A 71 7.99 38.27 4.32
CA VAL A 71 8.24 37.99 5.74
C VAL A 71 8.26 36.49 6.01
N ALA A 72 7.35 35.71 5.39
CA ALA A 72 7.32 34.26 5.49
C ALA A 72 8.65 33.65 5.05
N GLN A 73 9.15 34.04 3.88
CA GLN A 73 10.39 33.49 3.31
C GLN A 73 11.64 33.97 4.05
N GLN A 74 11.75 35.27 4.39
CA GLN A 74 12.98 35.88 4.88
C GLN A 74 13.13 35.84 6.42
N ALA A 75 12.02 35.78 7.16
CA ALA A 75 12.05 35.93 8.60
C ALA A 75 11.43 34.77 9.39
N LEU A 76 10.38 34.11 8.90
CA LEU A 76 9.69 33.06 9.64
C LEU A 76 10.22 31.67 9.32
N GLY A 77 10.58 31.39 8.05
CA GLY A 77 10.97 30.07 7.57
C GLY A 77 9.81 29.09 7.42
N ALA A 78 10.10 27.94 6.81
CA ALA A 78 9.08 26.96 6.42
C ALA A 78 8.32 26.36 7.61
N LEU A 79 9.02 25.93 8.66
CA LEU A 79 8.44 25.30 9.85
C LEU A 79 7.38 26.19 10.53
N LEU A 80 7.71 27.47 10.79
CA LEU A 80 6.79 28.37 11.47
C LEU A 80 5.61 28.72 10.54
N CYS A 81 5.88 28.91 9.24
CA CYS A 81 4.85 29.12 8.24
C CYS A 81 3.89 27.94 8.15
N ALA A 82 4.37 26.69 8.16
CA ALA A 82 3.56 25.48 8.13
C ALA A 82 2.59 25.44 9.34
N ARG A 83 3.11 25.72 10.55
CA ARG A 83 2.28 25.77 11.76
C ARG A 83 1.22 26.88 11.72
N VAL A 84 1.57 28.06 11.19
CA VAL A 84 0.62 29.18 11.06
C VAL A 84 -0.44 28.93 9.99
N THR A 85 -0.09 28.22 8.91
CA THR A 85 -0.97 27.96 7.76
C THR A 85 -2.32 27.35 8.17
N SER A 86 -2.32 26.43 9.13
CA SER A 86 -3.54 25.79 9.65
C SER A 86 -4.50 26.75 10.38
N LEU A 87 -4.02 27.92 10.76
CA LEU A 87 -4.78 28.97 11.47
C LEU A 87 -5.22 30.12 10.55
N LEU A 88 -4.78 30.11 9.29
CA LEU A 88 -5.16 31.12 8.30
C LEU A 88 -6.54 30.81 7.70
N GLU A 89 -7.21 31.87 7.23
CA GLU A 89 -8.34 31.71 6.32
C GLU A 89 -7.83 31.16 4.98
N PRO A 90 -8.47 30.12 4.40
CA PRO A 90 -7.97 29.44 3.20
C PRO A 90 -7.64 30.37 2.03
N ALA A 91 -8.56 31.26 1.66
CA ALA A 91 -8.33 32.24 0.59
C ALA A 91 -7.10 33.13 0.83
N ARG A 92 -6.84 33.47 2.10
CA ARG A 92 -5.68 34.26 2.49
C ARG A 92 -4.38 33.48 2.37
N ALA A 93 -4.38 32.24 2.82
CA ALA A 93 -3.24 31.35 2.72
C ALA A 93 -2.86 31.12 1.25
N VAL A 94 -3.83 30.84 0.40
CA VAL A 94 -3.64 30.66 -1.06
C VAL A 94 -3.09 31.91 -1.72
N ASP A 95 -3.61 33.10 -1.35
CA ASP A 95 -3.12 34.37 -1.93
C ASP A 95 -1.66 34.65 -1.55
N ILE A 96 -1.23 34.25 -0.36
CA ILE A 96 0.17 34.31 0.07
C ILE A 96 1.00 33.25 -0.67
N ALA A 97 0.52 31.98 -0.72
CA ALA A 97 1.21 30.87 -1.35
C ALA A 97 1.50 31.10 -2.84
N ARG A 98 0.60 31.77 -3.57
CA ARG A 98 0.83 32.16 -4.99
C ARG A 98 2.03 33.09 -5.21
N ARG A 99 2.56 33.69 -4.15
CA ARG A 99 3.68 34.66 -4.19
C ARG A 99 4.97 34.08 -3.64
N LEU A 100 4.91 32.88 -3.12
CA LEU A 100 6.07 32.16 -2.62
C LEU A 100 6.69 31.33 -3.76
N PRO A 101 8.01 31.18 -3.79
CA PRO A 101 8.66 30.31 -4.76
C PRO A 101 8.38 28.82 -4.45
N THR A 102 8.47 27.97 -5.48
CA THR A 102 8.08 26.55 -5.38
C THR A 102 8.94 25.77 -4.39
N ASP A 103 10.24 26.05 -4.37
CA ASP A 103 11.19 25.45 -3.42
C ASP A 103 10.79 25.71 -1.95
N PHE A 104 10.43 26.96 -1.64
CA PHE A 104 9.95 27.30 -0.29
C PHE A 104 8.60 26.64 0.02
N LEU A 105 7.71 26.50 -0.97
CA LEU A 105 6.44 25.77 -0.79
C LEU A 105 6.65 24.27 -0.56
N ALA A 106 7.67 23.69 -1.18
CA ALA A 106 8.08 22.32 -0.91
C ALA A 106 8.64 22.17 0.51
N ASP A 107 9.52 23.08 0.96
CA ASP A 107 9.97 23.12 2.35
C ASP A 107 8.78 23.21 3.35
N LEU A 108 7.83 24.07 3.01
CA LEU A 108 6.62 24.26 3.81
C LEU A 108 5.77 22.99 3.82
N ALA A 109 5.62 22.30 2.69
CA ALA A 109 4.85 21.06 2.58
C ALA A 109 5.44 19.95 3.44
N VAL A 110 6.77 19.84 3.50
CA VAL A 110 7.48 18.88 4.35
C VAL A 110 7.14 19.05 5.84
N GLU A 111 6.96 20.28 6.29
CA GLU A 111 6.67 20.66 7.68
C GLU A 111 5.18 20.74 8.01
N LEU A 112 4.30 20.68 7.01
CA LEU A 112 2.88 20.90 7.15
C LEU A 112 2.17 19.63 7.68
N ASP A 113 1.32 19.77 8.70
CA ASP A 113 0.34 18.74 9.05
C ASP A 113 -0.86 18.83 8.08
N PRO A 114 -1.03 17.87 7.14
CA PRO A 114 -2.07 17.93 6.13
C PRO A 114 -3.48 17.92 6.72
N ARG A 115 -3.68 17.23 7.85
CA ARG A 115 -4.97 17.15 8.55
C ARG A 115 -5.43 18.50 9.06
N ARG A 116 -4.52 19.25 9.66
CA ARG A 116 -4.78 20.59 10.21
C ARG A 116 -4.96 21.64 9.12
N ALA A 117 -4.25 21.48 8.00
CA ALA A 117 -4.26 22.41 6.87
C ALA A 117 -5.23 22.01 5.74
N SER A 118 -6.04 20.95 5.91
CA SER A 118 -6.89 20.38 4.86
C SER A 118 -7.77 21.40 4.13
N ARG A 119 -8.32 22.38 4.85
CA ARG A 119 -9.13 23.47 4.27
C ARG A 119 -8.32 24.38 3.35
N VAL A 120 -7.06 24.63 3.67
CA VAL A 120 -6.16 25.44 2.85
C VAL A 120 -5.69 24.62 1.63
N ILE A 121 -5.29 23.37 1.85
CA ILE A 121 -4.84 22.44 0.81
C ILE A 121 -5.90 22.27 -0.28
N ALA A 122 -7.19 22.17 0.11
CA ALA A 122 -8.30 22.02 -0.82
C ALA A 122 -8.49 23.21 -1.77
N GLU A 123 -8.02 24.43 -1.40
CA GLU A 123 -8.13 25.63 -2.22
C GLU A 123 -6.87 25.96 -3.03
N ILE A 124 -5.77 25.23 -2.85
CA ILE A 124 -4.54 25.44 -3.65
C ILE A 124 -4.82 24.99 -5.09
N PRO A 125 -4.48 25.80 -6.10
CA PRO A 125 -4.66 25.41 -7.50
C PRO A 125 -3.92 24.13 -7.86
N ALA A 126 -4.58 23.23 -8.60
CA ALA A 126 -4.02 21.93 -8.99
C ALA A 126 -2.66 22.03 -9.67
N ARG A 127 -2.48 23.05 -10.56
CA ARG A 127 -1.17 23.33 -11.20
C ARG A 127 -0.07 23.60 -10.17
N GLN A 128 -0.37 24.35 -9.11
CA GLN A 128 0.61 24.66 -8.06
C GLN A 128 0.94 23.39 -7.24
N ILE A 129 -0.05 22.55 -6.98
CA ILE A 129 0.18 21.24 -6.34
C ILE A 129 1.12 20.40 -7.21
N GLY A 130 0.88 20.27 -8.51
CA GLY A 130 1.81 19.53 -9.40
C GLY A 130 3.25 20.08 -9.38
N GLN A 131 3.42 21.40 -9.34
CA GLN A 131 4.76 22.01 -9.24
C GLN A 131 5.44 21.68 -7.90
N ILE A 132 4.71 21.77 -6.78
CA ILE A 132 5.23 21.40 -5.45
C ILE A 132 5.56 19.91 -5.41
N THR A 133 4.71 19.06 -5.98
CA THR A 133 4.95 17.61 -6.03
C THR A 133 6.21 17.28 -6.81
N ALA A 134 6.45 17.90 -7.98
CA ALA A 134 7.68 17.70 -8.75
C ALA A 134 8.93 18.05 -7.93
N GLU A 135 8.90 19.15 -7.19
CA GLU A 135 9.99 19.55 -6.30
C GLU A 135 10.20 18.59 -5.13
N LEU A 136 9.11 18.03 -4.58
CA LEU A 136 9.18 17.02 -3.52
C LEU A 136 9.77 15.68 -4.03
N VAL A 137 9.48 15.30 -5.28
CA VAL A 137 10.08 14.13 -5.93
C VAL A 137 11.59 14.30 -6.10
N GLU A 138 12.05 15.47 -6.60
CA GLU A 138 13.48 15.76 -6.74
C GLU A 138 14.24 15.69 -5.39
N ARG A 139 13.53 15.87 -4.27
CA ARG A 139 14.07 15.80 -2.92
C ARG A 139 13.81 14.46 -2.21
N GLU A 140 13.19 13.51 -2.90
CA GLU A 140 12.83 12.18 -2.36
C GLU A 140 11.93 12.26 -1.11
N GLU A 141 11.07 13.30 -1.01
CA GLU A 141 10.20 13.57 0.14
C GLU A 141 8.89 12.78 0.10
N TYR A 142 8.98 11.47 -0.15
CA TYR A 142 7.84 10.57 -0.34
C TYR A 142 6.91 10.50 0.88
N ILE A 143 7.48 10.59 2.12
CA ILE A 143 6.69 10.59 3.35
C ILE A 143 5.76 11.81 3.41
N ALA A 144 6.28 12.99 3.07
CA ALA A 144 5.46 14.19 3.00
C ALA A 144 4.36 14.03 1.95
N MET A 145 4.72 13.57 0.74
CA MET A 145 3.77 13.33 -0.35
C MET A 145 2.66 12.37 0.07
N GLY A 146 2.99 11.23 0.67
CA GLY A 146 2.02 10.22 1.15
C GLY A 146 1.04 10.77 2.18
N GLY A 147 1.48 11.70 3.03
CA GLY A 147 0.64 12.38 4.02
C GLY A 147 -0.46 13.26 3.40
N PHE A 148 -0.25 13.78 2.18
CA PHE A 148 -1.22 14.66 1.50
C PHE A 148 -2.31 13.91 0.74
N VAL A 149 -2.10 12.66 0.32
CA VAL A 149 -2.99 11.92 -0.61
C VAL A 149 -4.46 11.95 -0.16
N GLY A 150 -4.72 11.79 1.13
CA GLY A 150 -6.08 11.80 1.69
C GLY A 150 -6.71 13.20 1.83
N HIS A 151 -5.99 14.27 1.52
CA HIS A 151 -6.42 15.66 1.75
C HIS A 151 -6.50 16.50 0.46
N LEU A 152 -6.05 15.95 -0.67
CA LEU A 152 -6.11 16.60 -1.97
C LEU A 152 -7.46 16.37 -2.65
N PRO A 153 -8.08 17.42 -3.23
CA PRO A 153 -9.17 17.25 -4.19
C PRO A 153 -8.73 16.44 -5.41
N GLU A 154 -9.66 15.76 -6.08
CA GLU A 154 -9.37 14.88 -7.23
C GLU A 154 -8.53 15.58 -8.32
N ALA A 155 -8.85 16.83 -8.68
CA ALA A 155 -8.10 17.57 -9.68
C ALA A 155 -6.64 17.83 -9.25
N SER A 156 -6.41 18.08 -7.97
CA SER A 156 -5.07 18.29 -7.40
C SER A 156 -4.31 16.97 -7.30
N LEU A 157 -5.00 15.88 -6.92
CA LEU A 157 -4.43 14.55 -6.88
C LEU A 157 -4.00 14.09 -8.28
N ARG A 158 -4.82 14.34 -9.31
CA ARG A 158 -4.47 14.06 -10.71
C ARG A 158 -3.23 14.84 -11.13
N ALA A 159 -3.17 16.16 -10.86
CA ALA A 159 -2.00 16.98 -11.20
C ALA A 159 -0.72 16.54 -10.45
N ALA A 160 -0.86 16.07 -9.19
CA ALA A 160 0.23 15.47 -8.44
C ALA A 160 0.71 14.17 -9.10
N THR A 161 -0.23 13.28 -9.45
CA THR A 161 0.08 11.99 -10.09
C THR A 161 0.76 12.16 -11.47
N GLU A 162 0.37 13.17 -12.25
CA GLU A 162 1.00 13.51 -13.54
C GLU A 162 2.42 14.07 -13.39
N ALA A 163 2.75 14.66 -12.23
CA ALA A 163 4.06 15.24 -11.94
C ALA A 163 5.07 14.23 -11.35
N VAL A 164 4.67 12.96 -11.14
CA VAL A 164 5.46 11.92 -10.47
C VAL A 164 5.78 10.81 -11.46
N ASP A 165 6.99 10.27 -11.44
CA ASP A 165 7.34 9.04 -12.16
C ASP A 165 6.80 7.78 -11.45
N ASP A 166 6.97 6.63 -12.07
CA ASP A 166 6.39 5.38 -11.58
C ASP A 166 7.07 4.88 -10.29
N GLU A 167 8.38 5.10 -10.16
CA GLU A 167 9.15 4.72 -8.98
C GLU A 167 8.73 5.56 -7.77
N ALA A 168 8.71 6.89 -7.91
CA ALA A 168 8.27 7.80 -6.86
C ALA A 168 6.80 7.56 -6.49
N LEU A 169 5.96 7.13 -7.45
CA LEU A 169 4.56 6.77 -7.19
C LEU A 169 4.45 5.54 -6.29
N LEU A 170 5.23 4.49 -6.56
CA LEU A 170 5.29 3.27 -5.74
C LEU A 170 5.80 3.58 -4.33
N LEU A 171 6.91 4.31 -4.22
CA LEU A 171 7.48 4.72 -2.94
C LEU A 171 6.51 5.58 -2.13
N THR A 172 5.82 6.53 -2.78
CA THR A 172 4.78 7.33 -2.13
C THR A 172 3.60 6.47 -1.67
N ALA A 173 3.14 5.52 -2.50
CA ALA A 173 2.01 4.64 -2.18
C ALA A 173 2.28 3.80 -0.92
N SER A 174 3.51 3.31 -0.74
CA SER A 174 3.90 2.51 0.44
C SER A 174 3.81 3.29 1.75
N VAL A 175 4.03 4.61 1.72
CA VAL A 175 4.04 5.48 2.91
C VAL A 175 2.73 6.24 3.14
N ILE A 176 1.70 6.05 2.31
CA ILE A 176 0.38 6.66 2.50
C ILE A 176 -0.21 6.26 3.85
N GLU A 177 -0.62 7.25 4.66
CA GLU A 177 -1.25 6.98 5.96
C GLU A 177 -2.67 6.45 5.83
N ALA A 178 -3.44 7.05 4.95
CA ALA A 178 -4.83 6.67 4.70
C ALA A 178 -4.92 5.67 3.53
N LYS A 179 -4.50 4.42 3.76
CA LYS A 179 -4.47 3.35 2.75
C LYS A 179 -5.79 3.19 1.98
N GLY A 180 -6.94 3.52 2.59
CA GLY A 180 -8.24 3.51 1.91
C GLY A 180 -8.33 4.44 0.68
N ASN A 181 -7.40 5.39 0.52
CA ASN A 181 -7.34 6.27 -0.65
C ASN A 181 -6.56 5.65 -1.84
N LEU A 182 -5.85 4.54 -1.63
CA LEU A 182 -5.10 3.87 -2.71
C LEU A 182 -5.99 3.45 -3.87
N GLY A 183 -7.20 2.96 -3.60
CA GLY A 183 -8.17 2.65 -4.66
C GLY A 183 -8.56 3.85 -5.52
N ALA A 184 -8.70 5.04 -4.92
CA ALA A 184 -8.97 6.27 -5.65
C ALA A 184 -7.75 6.69 -6.51
N LEU A 185 -6.54 6.56 -5.96
CA LEU A 185 -5.30 6.86 -6.67
C LEU A 185 -5.14 5.95 -7.90
N VAL A 186 -5.27 4.63 -7.72
CA VAL A 186 -5.24 3.64 -8.82
C VAL A 186 -6.31 3.94 -9.88
N GLY A 187 -7.50 4.41 -9.46
CA GLY A 187 -8.58 4.79 -10.37
C GLY A 187 -8.29 6.04 -11.24
N LEU A 188 -7.28 6.83 -10.92
CA LEU A 188 -6.84 7.97 -11.74
C LEU A 188 -5.85 7.57 -12.85
N LEU A 189 -5.25 6.40 -12.75
CA LEU A 189 -4.24 5.90 -13.69
C LEU A 189 -4.91 5.16 -14.84
N ASP A 190 -4.44 5.39 -16.05
CA ASP A 190 -4.82 4.59 -17.20
C ASP A 190 -4.07 3.25 -17.24
N GLU A 191 -4.48 2.39 -18.15
CA GLU A 191 -3.94 1.03 -18.26
C GLU A 191 -2.45 1.03 -18.65
N GLU A 192 -2.05 1.92 -19.56
CA GLU A 192 -0.66 2.07 -20.00
C GLU A 192 0.26 2.46 -18.83
N ARG A 193 -0.21 3.38 -17.98
CA ARG A 193 0.53 3.80 -16.79
C ARG A 193 0.61 2.68 -15.75
N LEU A 194 -0.48 1.93 -15.53
CA LEU A 194 -0.47 0.77 -14.62
C LEU A 194 0.50 -0.31 -15.09
N GLU A 195 0.56 -0.60 -16.40
CA GLU A 195 1.54 -1.53 -16.96
C GLU A 195 2.98 -1.03 -16.77
N SER A 196 3.22 0.27 -16.93
CA SER A 196 4.52 0.89 -16.70
C SER A 196 4.95 0.75 -15.23
N ILE A 197 4.05 1.01 -14.27
CA ILE A 197 4.28 0.85 -12.84
C ILE A 197 4.64 -0.60 -12.49
N ILE A 198 3.97 -1.59 -13.11
CA ILE A 198 4.29 -3.02 -12.89
C ILE A 198 5.71 -3.34 -13.38
N ARG A 199 6.13 -2.79 -14.52
CA ARG A 199 7.50 -2.97 -15.01
C ARG A 199 8.52 -2.28 -14.10
N THR A 200 8.24 -1.06 -13.66
CA THR A 200 9.08 -0.31 -12.72
C THR A 200 9.22 -1.04 -11.39
N ALA A 201 8.16 -1.67 -10.87
CA ALA A 201 8.24 -2.51 -9.67
C ALA A 201 9.23 -3.67 -9.82
N HIS A 202 9.37 -4.20 -11.05
CA HIS A 202 10.36 -5.23 -11.34
C HIS A 202 11.79 -4.65 -11.51
N GLU A 203 11.92 -3.55 -12.24
CA GLU A 203 13.23 -2.94 -12.58
C GLU A 203 13.91 -2.31 -11.36
N ALA A 204 13.13 -1.69 -10.47
CA ALA A 204 13.60 -1.03 -9.25
C ALA A 204 13.52 -1.93 -7.98
N ASP A 205 13.12 -3.21 -8.11
CA ASP A 205 12.95 -4.17 -7.00
C ASP A 205 11.95 -3.68 -5.92
N LEU A 206 10.86 -3.01 -6.36
CA LEU A 206 9.80 -2.43 -5.52
C LEU A 206 8.54 -3.31 -5.44
N TRP A 207 8.70 -4.64 -5.53
CA TRP A 207 7.57 -5.57 -5.43
C TRP A 207 6.87 -5.54 -4.07
N PRO A 208 7.56 -5.39 -2.92
CA PRO A 208 6.87 -5.25 -1.62
C PRO A 208 5.90 -4.07 -1.61
N GLU A 209 6.32 -2.90 -2.13
CA GLU A 209 5.53 -1.69 -2.24
C GLU A 209 4.33 -1.87 -3.18
N ALA A 210 4.56 -2.48 -4.35
CA ALA A 210 3.50 -2.75 -5.32
C ALA A 210 2.47 -3.75 -4.79
N LEU A 211 2.89 -4.80 -4.09
CA LEU A 211 2.01 -5.81 -3.51
C LEU A 211 1.21 -5.26 -2.32
N ASP A 212 1.78 -4.36 -1.52
CA ASP A 212 1.04 -3.68 -0.43
C ASP A 212 -0.18 -2.93 -0.96
N VAL A 213 -0.09 -2.28 -2.12
CA VAL A 213 -1.22 -1.59 -2.76
C VAL A 213 -2.39 -2.54 -3.03
N LEU A 214 -2.12 -3.80 -3.42
CA LEU A 214 -3.16 -4.79 -3.75
C LEU A 214 -4.04 -5.15 -2.56
N GLY A 215 -3.52 -5.08 -1.33
CA GLY A 215 -4.30 -5.27 -0.11
C GLY A 215 -5.36 -4.19 0.14
N HIS A 216 -5.20 -3.01 -0.48
CA HIS A 216 -5.97 -1.81 -0.17
C HIS A 216 -6.84 -1.30 -1.32
N VAL A 217 -6.91 -2.02 -2.43
CA VAL A 217 -7.78 -1.70 -3.58
C VAL A 217 -9.00 -2.61 -3.62
N SER A 218 -10.02 -2.22 -4.38
CA SER A 218 -11.21 -3.04 -4.58
C SER A 218 -10.88 -4.37 -5.28
N GLU A 219 -11.72 -5.39 -5.11
CA GLU A 219 -11.56 -6.70 -5.78
C GLU A 219 -11.47 -6.54 -7.31
N ARG A 220 -12.28 -5.65 -7.89
CA ARG A 220 -12.24 -5.33 -9.32
C ARG A 220 -10.88 -4.78 -9.75
N GLN A 221 -10.33 -3.81 -9.01
CA GLN A 221 -9.01 -3.23 -9.31
C GLN A 221 -7.90 -4.26 -9.11
N ARG A 222 -8.01 -5.07 -8.07
CA ARG A 222 -7.09 -6.19 -7.81
C ARG A 222 -7.05 -7.17 -8.97
N GLY A 223 -8.23 -7.54 -9.52
CA GLY A 223 -8.32 -8.39 -10.70
C GLY A 223 -7.69 -7.73 -11.93
N GLN A 224 -7.98 -6.46 -12.19
CA GLN A 224 -7.40 -5.70 -13.29
C GLN A 224 -5.87 -5.64 -13.19
N LEU A 225 -5.33 -5.28 -12.02
CA LEU A 225 -3.88 -5.23 -11.80
C LEU A 225 -3.23 -6.62 -11.96
N GLY A 226 -3.90 -7.67 -11.48
CA GLY A 226 -3.46 -9.04 -11.69
C GLY A 226 -3.44 -9.46 -13.16
N ASP A 227 -4.45 -9.06 -13.93
CA ASP A 227 -4.51 -9.33 -15.36
C ASP A 227 -3.42 -8.58 -16.14
N LEU A 228 -3.18 -7.30 -15.80
CA LEU A 228 -2.09 -6.52 -16.39
C LEU A 228 -0.71 -7.09 -16.03
N ALA A 229 -0.51 -7.52 -14.79
CA ALA A 229 0.72 -8.21 -14.39
C ALA A 229 0.89 -9.52 -15.16
N ALA A 230 -0.16 -10.32 -15.29
CA ALA A 230 -0.14 -11.56 -16.05
C ALA A 230 0.11 -11.35 -17.55
N ALA A 231 -0.17 -10.18 -18.12
CA ALA A 231 0.13 -9.84 -19.50
C ALA A 231 1.62 -9.49 -19.74
N GLN A 232 2.38 -9.18 -18.68
CA GLN A 232 3.80 -8.86 -18.78
C GLN A 232 4.65 -10.09 -19.19
N GLU A 233 5.91 -9.85 -19.49
CA GLU A 233 6.88 -10.90 -19.80
C GLU A 233 7.12 -11.83 -18.60
N ASP A 234 7.49 -13.09 -18.86
CA ASP A 234 7.73 -14.08 -17.80
C ASP A 234 8.82 -13.63 -16.81
N ALA A 235 9.81 -12.84 -17.25
CA ALA A 235 10.85 -12.30 -16.38
C ALA A 235 10.29 -11.38 -15.29
N VAL A 236 9.28 -10.54 -15.60
CA VAL A 236 8.59 -9.65 -14.67
C VAL A 236 7.83 -10.47 -13.62
N LEU A 237 7.06 -11.46 -14.09
CA LEU A 237 6.32 -12.38 -13.20
C LEU A 237 7.24 -13.22 -12.32
N ASP A 238 8.36 -13.71 -12.87
CA ASP A 238 9.37 -14.44 -12.09
C ASP A 238 10.03 -13.53 -11.04
N GLY A 239 10.17 -12.23 -11.31
CA GLY A 239 10.61 -11.22 -10.35
C GLY A 239 9.63 -11.11 -9.19
N MET A 240 8.32 -10.96 -9.48
CA MET A 240 7.27 -10.92 -8.47
C MET A 240 7.25 -12.20 -7.61
N VAL A 241 7.33 -13.38 -8.24
CA VAL A 241 7.36 -14.67 -7.51
C VAL A 241 8.58 -14.75 -6.59
N ARG A 242 9.75 -14.26 -7.01
CA ARG A 242 10.95 -14.21 -6.17
C ARG A 242 10.76 -13.29 -4.97
N ALA A 243 10.24 -12.09 -5.19
CA ALA A 243 9.95 -11.14 -4.12
C ALA A 243 8.91 -11.70 -3.13
N ALA A 244 7.81 -12.27 -3.63
CA ALA A 244 6.81 -12.93 -2.80
C ALA A 244 7.39 -14.08 -1.96
N GLN A 245 8.38 -14.79 -2.49
CA GLN A 245 9.06 -15.88 -1.80
C GLN A 245 10.06 -15.37 -0.74
N SER A 246 10.89 -14.37 -1.07
CA SER A 246 11.92 -13.84 -0.15
C SER A 246 11.29 -13.05 1.00
N GLU A 247 10.31 -12.21 0.71
CA GLU A 247 9.63 -11.30 1.67
C GLU A 247 8.39 -11.93 2.32
N ARG A 248 8.02 -13.19 1.97
CA ARG A 248 6.85 -13.92 2.49
C ARG A 248 5.51 -13.24 2.19
N LEU A 249 5.37 -12.67 0.99
CA LEU A 249 4.20 -11.89 0.57
C LEU A 249 3.10 -12.73 -0.09
N TRP A 250 3.10 -14.07 0.08
CA TRP A 250 2.09 -14.93 -0.53
C TRP A 250 0.67 -14.65 -0.03
N ALA A 251 0.53 -14.11 1.19
CA ALA A 251 -0.76 -13.68 1.70
C ALA A 251 -1.37 -12.52 0.90
N ASP A 252 -0.52 -11.67 0.31
CA ASP A 252 -0.94 -10.54 -0.53
C ASP A 252 -1.17 -10.96 -1.99
N VAL A 253 -0.38 -11.92 -2.50
CA VAL A 253 -0.47 -12.42 -3.88
C VAL A 253 -1.68 -13.33 -4.09
N LEU A 254 -1.99 -14.24 -3.15
CA LEU A 254 -3.07 -15.23 -3.33
C LEU A 254 -4.45 -14.60 -3.59
N PRO A 255 -4.90 -13.55 -2.88
CA PRO A 255 -6.17 -12.90 -3.18
C PRO A 255 -6.24 -12.31 -4.60
N VAL A 256 -5.09 -11.90 -5.16
CA VAL A 256 -5.02 -11.41 -6.55
C VAL A 256 -5.37 -12.51 -7.53
N THR A 257 -4.82 -13.71 -7.31
CA THR A 257 -5.06 -14.85 -8.22
C THR A 257 -6.53 -15.23 -8.31
N ARG A 258 -7.31 -15.04 -7.25
CA ARG A 258 -8.76 -15.28 -7.25
C ARG A 258 -9.51 -14.20 -8.04
N ALA A 259 -9.07 -12.95 -7.94
CA ALA A 259 -9.70 -11.82 -8.63
C ALA A 259 -9.39 -11.75 -10.13
N MET A 260 -8.26 -12.37 -10.59
CA MET A 260 -7.83 -12.39 -11.98
C MET A 260 -8.83 -13.11 -12.90
N SER A 261 -8.76 -12.79 -14.20
CA SER A 261 -9.43 -13.56 -15.24
C SER A 261 -8.96 -15.02 -15.30
N PRO A 262 -9.78 -15.96 -15.81
CA PRO A 262 -9.37 -17.36 -15.91
C PRO A 262 -8.09 -17.60 -16.71
N ASP A 263 -7.90 -16.84 -17.80
CA ASP A 263 -6.72 -16.96 -18.66
C ASP A 263 -5.44 -16.47 -17.96
N SER A 264 -5.50 -15.33 -17.30
CA SER A 264 -4.38 -14.77 -16.51
C SER A 264 -4.00 -15.69 -15.35
N ARG A 265 -4.98 -16.21 -14.64
CA ARG A 265 -4.79 -17.19 -13.58
C ARG A 265 -4.14 -18.47 -14.07
N ALA A 266 -4.59 -18.98 -15.25
CA ALA A 266 -4.00 -20.16 -15.87
C ALA A 266 -2.56 -19.91 -16.30
N ARG A 267 -2.23 -18.71 -16.79
CA ARG A 267 -0.87 -18.30 -17.11
C ARG A 267 0.02 -18.28 -15.87
N PHE A 268 -0.43 -17.63 -14.79
CA PHE A 268 0.29 -17.61 -13.53
C PHE A 268 0.58 -19.01 -12.98
N ALA A 269 -0.41 -19.91 -12.95
CA ALA A 269 -0.25 -21.27 -12.49
C ALA A 269 0.75 -22.09 -13.33
N LYS A 270 0.96 -21.72 -14.61
CA LYS A 270 1.90 -22.39 -15.52
C LYS A 270 3.33 -21.87 -15.43
N LEU A 271 3.61 -20.78 -14.70
CA LEU A 271 4.96 -20.28 -14.50
C LEU A 271 5.83 -21.35 -13.82
N LYS A 272 7.03 -21.57 -14.34
CA LYS A 272 7.95 -22.57 -13.79
C LYS A 272 8.39 -22.21 -12.36
N SER A 273 8.55 -20.93 -12.07
CA SER A 273 8.89 -20.42 -10.74
C SER A 273 7.83 -20.75 -9.69
N VAL A 274 6.54 -20.61 -10.03
CA VAL A 274 5.40 -20.96 -9.14
C VAL A 274 5.37 -22.45 -8.83
N GLN A 275 5.76 -23.32 -9.79
CA GLN A 275 5.68 -24.76 -9.66
C GLN A 275 6.83 -25.38 -8.84
N THR A 276 7.79 -24.61 -8.38
CA THR A 276 8.90 -25.12 -7.55
C THR A 276 8.40 -25.54 -6.17
N ARG A 277 9.04 -26.56 -5.58
CA ARG A 277 8.64 -27.06 -4.26
C ARG A 277 8.70 -25.98 -3.16
N PRO A 278 9.74 -25.13 -3.07
CA PRO A 278 9.79 -24.07 -2.06
C PRO A 278 8.63 -23.08 -2.19
N VAL A 279 8.32 -22.63 -3.41
CA VAL A 279 7.23 -21.69 -3.67
C VAL A 279 5.87 -22.31 -3.32
N LEU A 280 5.59 -23.54 -3.79
CA LEU A 280 4.35 -24.23 -3.44
C LEU A 280 4.20 -24.44 -1.93
N ALA A 281 5.30 -24.73 -1.21
CA ALA A 281 5.27 -24.87 0.24
C ALA A 281 4.90 -23.54 0.91
N SER A 282 5.51 -22.43 0.48
CA SER A 282 5.19 -21.10 1.02
C SER A 282 3.76 -20.65 0.69
N ILE A 283 3.24 -20.99 -0.49
CA ILE A 283 1.83 -20.76 -0.87
C ILE A 283 0.90 -21.55 0.06
N VAL A 284 1.18 -22.82 0.31
CA VAL A 284 0.39 -23.68 1.21
C VAL A 284 0.46 -23.15 2.65
N ASP A 285 1.64 -22.75 3.12
CA ASP A 285 1.81 -22.15 4.45
C ASP A 285 0.99 -20.86 4.60
N ALA A 286 1.05 -19.97 3.61
CA ALA A 286 0.25 -18.74 3.61
C ALA A 286 -1.26 -19.05 3.62
N ALA A 287 -1.70 -20.00 2.78
CA ALA A 287 -3.09 -20.42 2.73
C ALA A 287 -3.58 -20.99 4.07
N SER A 288 -2.73 -21.75 4.76
CA SER A 288 -3.04 -22.35 6.07
C SER A 288 -3.09 -21.30 7.19
N GLN A 289 -2.11 -20.39 7.23
CA GLN A 289 -1.97 -19.41 8.31
C GLN A 289 -2.98 -18.26 8.20
N GLN A 290 -3.34 -17.87 6.97
CA GLN A 290 -4.21 -16.73 6.68
C GLN A 290 -5.62 -17.13 6.19
N HIS A 291 -5.96 -18.42 6.25
CA HIS A 291 -7.26 -18.97 5.80
C HIS A 291 -7.56 -18.70 4.31
N LEU A 292 -6.53 -18.69 3.46
CA LEU A 292 -6.63 -18.41 2.01
C LEU A 292 -6.78 -19.71 1.20
N TRP A 293 -7.48 -20.71 1.73
CA TRP A 293 -7.75 -21.95 1.04
C TRP A 293 -8.61 -21.78 -0.21
N PRO A 294 -9.61 -20.87 -0.26
CA PRO A 294 -10.36 -20.63 -1.49
C PRO A 294 -9.48 -20.20 -2.65
N GLU A 295 -8.50 -19.34 -2.41
CA GLU A 295 -7.53 -18.83 -3.38
C GLU A 295 -6.65 -19.96 -3.91
N LEU A 296 -6.17 -20.83 -3.04
CA LEU A 296 -5.35 -21.98 -3.45
C LEU A 296 -6.19 -23.04 -4.19
N LEU A 297 -7.40 -23.33 -3.74
CA LEU A 297 -8.30 -24.28 -4.40
C LEU A 297 -8.62 -23.87 -5.85
N VAL A 298 -8.81 -22.58 -6.11
CA VAL A 298 -9.03 -22.06 -7.47
C VAL A 298 -7.81 -22.24 -8.37
N LEU A 299 -6.58 -22.24 -7.82
CA LEU A 299 -5.35 -22.46 -8.57
C LEU A 299 -5.06 -23.94 -8.87
N LEU A 300 -5.46 -24.84 -7.97
CA LEU A 300 -5.12 -26.26 -8.05
C LEU A 300 -5.44 -26.91 -9.40
N PRO A 301 -6.66 -26.75 -9.98
CA PRO A 301 -7.00 -27.36 -11.28
C PRO A 301 -6.11 -26.85 -12.43
N LEU A 302 -5.56 -25.65 -12.30
CA LEU A 302 -4.74 -24.99 -13.32
C LEU A 302 -3.28 -25.39 -13.26
N LEU A 303 -2.83 -25.93 -12.12
CA LEU A 303 -1.47 -26.44 -11.97
C LEU A 303 -1.25 -27.72 -12.79
N PRO A 304 -0.07 -27.90 -13.38
CA PRO A 304 0.31 -29.19 -13.97
C PRO A 304 0.28 -30.33 -12.94
N ALA A 305 -0.01 -31.56 -13.38
CA ALA A 305 -0.14 -32.74 -12.50
C ALA A 305 1.07 -32.94 -11.55
N ALA A 306 2.30 -32.66 -12.03
CA ALA A 306 3.48 -32.75 -11.20
C ALA A 306 3.50 -31.72 -10.05
N ALA A 307 2.97 -30.51 -10.28
CA ALA A 307 2.86 -29.46 -9.26
C ALA A 307 1.75 -29.78 -8.26
N ARG A 308 0.57 -30.25 -8.74
CA ARG A 308 -0.52 -30.71 -7.87
C ARG A 308 -0.07 -31.80 -6.90
N ARG A 309 0.66 -32.82 -7.40
CA ARG A 309 1.22 -33.87 -6.54
C ARG A 309 2.21 -33.33 -5.51
N ARG A 310 2.96 -32.27 -5.82
CA ARG A 310 3.82 -31.60 -4.83
C ARG A 310 3.01 -30.92 -3.74
N VAL A 311 1.90 -30.24 -4.10
CA VAL A 311 0.97 -29.64 -3.12
C VAL A 311 0.33 -30.71 -2.26
N ALA A 312 -0.16 -31.81 -2.87
CA ALA A 312 -0.74 -32.94 -2.14
C ALA A 312 0.27 -33.59 -1.18
N ALA A 313 1.54 -33.73 -1.59
CA ALA A 313 2.59 -34.27 -0.72
C ALA A 313 2.88 -33.39 0.51
N LEU A 314 2.63 -32.06 0.45
CA LEU A 314 2.69 -31.18 1.62
C LEU A 314 1.51 -31.45 2.57
N GLY A 315 0.38 -31.89 2.04
CA GLY A 315 -0.83 -32.24 2.81
C GLY A 315 -0.68 -33.46 3.71
N THR A 316 0.36 -34.31 3.53
CA THR A 316 0.62 -35.47 4.40
C THR A 316 0.90 -35.07 5.86
N GLY A 317 1.34 -33.83 6.09
CA GLY A 317 1.57 -33.27 7.43
C GLY A 317 0.38 -32.52 8.02
N PHE A 318 -0.74 -32.44 7.32
CA PHE A 318 -1.90 -31.67 7.79
C PHE A 318 -2.64 -32.41 8.90
N GLY A 319 -2.94 -31.67 9.98
CA GLY A 319 -3.85 -32.13 11.01
C GLY A 319 -5.31 -31.98 10.56
N ARG A 320 -6.22 -32.66 11.26
CA ARG A 320 -7.67 -32.64 11.00
C ARG A 320 -8.22 -31.19 10.86
N SER A 321 -7.76 -30.26 11.69
CA SER A 321 -8.23 -28.86 11.65
C SER A 321 -7.94 -28.15 10.34
N ILE A 322 -6.84 -28.49 9.66
CA ILE A 322 -6.52 -27.93 8.34
C ILE A 322 -7.47 -28.50 7.28
N PHE A 323 -7.73 -29.81 7.29
CA PHE A 323 -8.72 -30.40 6.40
C PHE A 323 -10.13 -29.84 6.62
N GLU A 324 -10.52 -29.56 7.87
CA GLU A 324 -11.79 -28.88 8.19
C GLU A 324 -11.85 -27.47 7.57
N GLN A 325 -10.75 -26.71 7.59
CA GLN A 325 -10.66 -25.41 6.91
C GLN A 325 -10.81 -25.55 5.41
N ILE A 326 -10.12 -26.51 4.79
CA ILE A 326 -10.16 -26.76 3.34
C ILE A 326 -11.58 -27.15 2.90
N VAL A 327 -12.24 -28.08 3.61
CA VAL A 327 -13.61 -28.53 3.31
C VAL A 327 -14.59 -27.37 3.48
N ARG A 328 -14.47 -26.57 4.55
CA ARG A 328 -15.30 -25.39 4.77
C ARG A 328 -15.12 -24.36 3.63
N ALA A 329 -13.88 -24.10 3.23
CA ALA A 329 -13.58 -23.19 2.11
C ALA A 329 -14.23 -23.67 0.80
N ALA A 330 -14.21 -24.98 0.54
CA ALA A 330 -14.86 -25.56 -0.62
C ALA A 330 -16.38 -25.44 -0.57
N ASP A 331 -16.99 -25.60 0.61
CA ASP A 331 -18.43 -25.47 0.81
C ASP A 331 -18.91 -24.02 0.65
N GLU A 332 -18.25 -23.08 1.33
CA GLU A 332 -18.60 -21.66 1.32
C GLU A 332 -18.45 -21.00 -0.07
N HIS A 333 -17.55 -21.54 -0.91
CA HIS A 333 -17.21 -20.96 -2.21
C HIS A 333 -17.53 -21.84 -3.40
N ASP A 334 -18.26 -22.94 -3.21
CA ASP A 334 -18.64 -23.93 -4.23
C ASP A 334 -17.44 -24.45 -5.07
N LEU A 335 -16.36 -24.81 -4.36
CA LEU A 335 -15.08 -25.29 -4.94
C LEU A 335 -14.91 -26.81 -4.81
N TRP A 336 -16.00 -27.56 -4.89
CA TRP A 336 -16.01 -29.01 -4.66
C TRP A 336 -15.18 -29.78 -5.68
N ASP A 337 -15.27 -29.42 -6.96
CA ASP A 337 -14.48 -30.07 -8.03
C ASP A 337 -12.97 -29.92 -7.77
N ALA A 338 -12.55 -28.75 -7.27
CA ALA A 338 -11.16 -28.49 -6.91
C ALA A 338 -10.73 -29.28 -5.68
N LEU A 339 -11.61 -29.43 -4.69
CA LEU A 339 -11.39 -30.25 -3.51
C LEU A 339 -11.28 -31.74 -3.87
N GLU A 340 -12.17 -32.28 -4.71
CA GLU A 340 -12.13 -33.65 -5.19
C GLU A 340 -10.82 -33.93 -5.94
N LEU A 341 -10.41 -32.99 -6.81
CA LEU A 341 -9.13 -33.10 -7.52
C LEU A 341 -7.97 -33.12 -6.52
N PHE A 342 -7.97 -32.26 -5.51
CA PHE A 342 -6.94 -32.25 -4.48
C PHE A 342 -6.94 -33.54 -3.66
N ALA A 343 -8.09 -33.99 -3.21
CA ALA A 343 -8.26 -35.23 -2.45
C ALA A 343 -7.74 -36.44 -3.22
N SER A 344 -7.99 -36.52 -4.54
CA SER A 344 -7.53 -37.64 -5.38
C SER A 344 -6.00 -37.75 -5.49
N GLU A 345 -5.27 -36.69 -5.22
CA GLU A 345 -3.79 -36.66 -5.26
C GLU A 345 -3.16 -36.89 -3.86
N LEU A 346 -3.96 -36.93 -2.78
CA LEU A 346 -3.49 -37.16 -1.42
C LEU A 346 -3.21 -38.63 -1.13
N GLU A 347 -2.48 -38.91 -0.05
CA GLU A 347 -2.31 -40.27 0.47
C GLU A 347 -3.63 -40.82 1.06
N PRO A 348 -3.81 -42.17 1.06
CA PRO A 348 -5.08 -42.80 1.47
C PRO A 348 -5.63 -42.38 2.84
N GLY A 349 -4.74 -42.14 3.82
CA GLY A 349 -5.15 -41.69 5.15
C GLY A 349 -5.73 -40.27 5.19
N SER A 350 -5.16 -39.39 4.40
CA SER A 350 -5.64 -38.00 4.24
C SER A 350 -6.92 -37.94 3.40
N GLN A 351 -7.04 -38.79 2.37
CA GLN A 351 -8.27 -38.94 1.58
C GLN A 351 -9.44 -39.34 2.48
N GLN A 352 -9.26 -40.36 3.33
CA GLN A 352 -10.30 -40.82 4.25
C GLN A 352 -10.76 -39.68 5.18
N GLN A 353 -9.86 -38.86 5.70
CA GLN A 353 -10.23 -37.71 6.56
C GLN A 353 -11.09 -36.69 5.80
N ILE A 354 -10.76 -36.37 4.54
CA ILE A 354 -11.61 -35.49 3.73
C ILE A 354 -12.97 -36.11 3.46
N GLU A 355 -13.04 -37.42 3.13
CA GLU A 355 -14.32 -38.11 2.91
C GLU A 355 -15.21 -38.10 4.14
N GLU A 356 -14.65 -38.29 5.34
CA GLU A 356 -15.39 -38.22 6.61
C GLU A 356 -15.96 -36.80 6.81
N LEU A 357 -15.17 -35.77 6.57
CA LEU A 357 -15.60 -34.38 6.67
C LEU A 357 -16.63 -34.01 5.61
N TYR A 358 -16.47 -34.49 4.38
CA TYR A 358 -17.44 -34.32 3.30
C TYR A 358 -18.83 -34.84 3.65
N LYS A 359 -18.88 -36.07 4.23
CA LYS A 359 -20.14 -36.67 4.73
C LYS A 359 -20.76 -35.88 5.89
N ALA A 360 -19.93 -35.28 6.74
CA ALA A 360 -20.40 -34.47 7.87
C ALA A 360 -21.06 -33.14 7.44
N VAL A 361 -20.71 -32.59 6.28
CA VAL A 361 -21.34 -31.39 5.72
C VAL A 361 -22.67 -31.70 5.01
N GLY A 362 -23.13 -32.97 5.00
CA GLY A 362 -24.45 -33.38 4.53
C GLY A 362 -24.58 -33.48 3.00
N ARG A 363 -23.49 -33.55 2.29
CA ARG A 363 -23.43 -33.90 0.87
C ARG A 363 -22.94 -35.35 0.73
N ALA A 364 -23.86 -36.30 0.82
CA ALA A 364 -23.66 -37.73 0.55
C ALA A 364 -24.13 -38.06 -0.86
#